data_1427baf0189741cfee3c82e88d7a1099
#
_entry.id   1427baf0189741cfee3c82e88d7a1099
#
_cell.length_a   1.000
_cell.length_b   1.000
_cell.length_c   1.000
_cell.angle_alpha   90.00
_cell.angle_beta   90.00
_cell.angle_gamma   90.00
#
_symmetry.space_group_name_H-M   'P 1'
#
loop_
_entity.id
_entity.type
_entity.pdbx_description
1 polymer ?
#
loop_
_entity_poly.entity_id
_entity_poly.type
_entity_poly.pdbx_seq_one_letter_code
_entity_poly.pdbx_strand_id
1 'polypeptide(L)'
;IGVHTSGFSYHDLIHKHPVYSDSLQLDLEGFRNQLSDNNFINFNYDMDLLGFGFKIGKNYFSYDLSLTLDARVNFSKGIFDLILEGSNANNGNIRLLDGHLLDVNSYITNAIGYTREINDRLSIGGKIKLLSGIVNIHTNEANLELNFKDSEKISAHGELDILTANIIGDLSITSLF
;
A
#
# COMPACT_ATOMS: atom_id res chain seq x y z
N ILE A 1 -3.62 -12.79 -1.60
CA ILE A 1 -3.96 -11.46 -1.05
C ILE A 1 -3.16 -11.29 0.24
N GLY A 2 -2.44 -10.18 0.36
CA GLY A 2 -1.69 -9.80 1.53
C GLY A 2 -2.01 -8.36 1.96
N VAL A 3 -2.03 -8.13 3.28
CA VAL A 3 -2.10 -6.79 3.86
C VAL A 3 -0.97 -6.66 4.86
N HIS A 4 -0.19 -5.59 4.73
CA HIS A 4 0.92 -5.28 5.63
C HIS A 4 0.80 -3.84 6.12
N THR A 5 1.15 -3.62 7.38
CA THR A 5 1.08 -2.32 8.03
C THR A 5 2.42 -1.96 8.67
N SER A 6 2.62 -0.69 9.00
CA SER A 6 3.84 -0.16 9.60
C SER A 6 3.99 -0.41 11.11
N GLY A 7 3.50 -1.53 11.63
CA GLY A 7 3.68 -1.90 13.04
C GLY A 7 2.43 -1.75 13.89
N PHE A 8 1.28 -1.52 13.28
CA PHE A 8 -0.03 -1.59 13.92
C PHE A 8 -0.85 -2.74 13.32
N SER A 9 -1.87 -3.17 14.03
CA SER A 9 -2.78 -4.22 13.62
C SER A 9 -4.23 -3.79 13.75
N TYR A 10 -5.15 -4.54 13.11
CA TYR A 10 -6.57 -4.37 13.30
C TYR A 10 -6.97 -4.46 14.79
N HIS A 11 -6.25 -5.28 15.54
CA HIS A 11 -6.51 -5.52 16.96
C HIS A 11 -6.20 -4.30 17.85
N ASP A 12 -5.30 -3.42 17.39
CA ASP A 12 -4.96 -2.20 18.12
C ASP A 12 -6.05 -1.14 18.01
N LEU A 13 -6.89 -1.24 16.98
CA LEU A 13 -7.99 -0.30 16.74
C LEU A 13 -9.32 -0.81 17.30
N ILE A 14 -9.61 -2.10 17.18
CA ILE A 14 -10.91 -2.69 17.51
C ILE A 14 -10.71 -3.91 18.40
N HIS A 15 -11.27 -3.84 19.59
CA HIS A 15 -11.27 -4.97 20.53
C HIS A 15 -12.70 -5.29 20.98
N LYS A 16 -12.85 -6.46 21.62
CA LYS A 16 -14.10 -6.81 22.30
C LYS A 16 -14.32 -5.89 23.49
N HIS A 17 -15.55 -5.42 23.65
CA HIS A 17 -15.90 -4.62 24.80
C HIS A 17 -15.75 -5.45 26.10
N PRO A 18 -15.08 -4.93 27.15
CA PRO A 18 -14.75 -5.70 28.35
C PRO A 18 -15.98 -6.19 29.14
N VAL A 19 -17.12 -5.51 29.01
CA VAL A 19 -18.37 -5.84 29.73
C VAL A 19 -19.39 -6.51 28.82
N TYR A 20 -19.47 -6.11 27.55
CA TYR A 20 -20.45 -6.64 26.58
C TYR A 20 -19.71 -7.49 25.53
N SER A 21 -19.71 -8.81 25.71
CA SER A 21 -18.91 -9.76 24.91
C SER A 21 -19.31 -9.86 23.43
N ASP A 22 -20.50 -9.37 23.07
CA ASP A 22 -21.06 -9.31 21.73
C ASP A 22 -20.85 -7.96 21.03
N SER A 23 -20.23 -7.01 21.73
CA SER A 23 -19.98 -5.66 21.23
C SER A 23 -18.48 -5.43 20.97
N LEU A 24 -18.18 -4.64 19.94
CA LEU A 24 -16.85 -4.17 19.63
C LEU A 24 -16.66 -2.75 20.15
N GLN A 25 -15.46 -2.48 20.67
CA GLN A 25 -15.02 -1.16 21.10
C GLN A 25 -13.96 -0.65 20.16
N LEU A 26 -14.10 0.61 19.73
CA LEU A 26 -13.09 1.33 18.98
C LEU A 26 -12.20 2.09 19.96
N ASP A 27 -10.89 1.78 19.97
CA ASP A 27 -9.88 2.44 20.81
C ASP A 27 -8.97 3.33 19.95
N LEU A 28 -9.40 4.56 19.72
CA LEU A 28 -8.64 5.53 18.93
C LEU A 28 -7.39 6.03 19.65
N GLU A 29 -7.43 6.16 20.98
CA GLU A 29 -6.27 6.60 21.77
C GLU A 29 -5.18 5.52 21.81
N GLY A 30 -5.56 4.27 22.10
CA GLY A 30 -4.65 3.13 22.10
C GLY A 30 -4.03 2.93 20.71
N PHE A 31 -4.83 3.01 19.65
CA PHE A 31 -4.36 2.94 18.28
C PHE A 31 -3.36 4.06 17.92
N ARG A 32 -3.70 5.31 18.26
CA ARG A 32 -2.81 6.47 18.06
C ARG A 32 -1.44 6.26 18.71
N ASN A 33 -1.41 5.68 19.92
CA ASN A 33 -0.18 5.45 20.66
C ASN A 33 0.73 4.39 20.02
N GLN A 34 0.18 3.50 19.20
CA GLN A 34 0.94 2.51 18.41
C GLN A 34 1.49 3.11 17.12
N LEU A 35 0.92 4.22 16.62
CA LEU A 35 1.36 4.84 15.38
C LEU A 35 2.71 5.55 15.53
N SER A 36 3.54 5.40 14.52
CA SER A 36 4.70 6.24 14.26
C SER A 36 4.27 7.57 13.63
N ASP A 37 5.19 8.53 13.48
CA ASP A 37 4.87 9.80 12.81
C ASP A 37 4.34 9.57 11.38
N ASN A 38 4.97 8.65 10.65
CA ASN A 38 4.53 8.20 9.33
C ASN A 38 4.22 6.72 9.34
N ASN A 39 3.05 6.36 8.83
CA ASN A 39 2.52 5.01 8.80
C ASN A 39 2.10 4.62 7.40
N PHE A 40 1.98 3.31 7.16
CA PHE A 40 1.47 2.82 5.89
C PHE A 40 0.59 1.59 6.03
N ILE A 41 -0.25 1.42 5.03
CA ILE A 41 -0.96 0.18 4.73
C ILE A 41 -0.55 -0.23 3.32
N ASN A 42 -0.05 -1.44 3.18
CA ASN A 42 0.30 -2.04 1.89
C ASN A 42 -0.65 -3.20 1.59
N PHE A 43 -1.23 -3.19 0.41
CA PHE A 43 -2.12 -4.22 -0.10
C PHE A 43 -1.48 -4.88 -1.31
N ASN A 44 -1.35 -6.21 -1.27
CA ASN A 44 -0.82 -7.00 -2.36
C ASN A 44 -1.88 -7.99 -2.84
N TYR A 45 -2.11 -8.04 -4.12
CA TYR A 45 -3.00 -8.98 -4.76
C TYR A 45 -2.34 -9.62 -5.97
N ASP A 46 -2.23 -10.95 -5.93
CA ASP A 46 -1.75 -11.75 -7.05
C ASP A 46 -2.86 -12.69 -7.49
N MET A 47 -3.08 -12.77 -8.80
CA MET A 47 -4.07 -13.64 -9.41
C MET A 47 -3.46 -14.35 -10.61
N ASP A 48 -3.46 -15.68 -10.58
CA ASP A 48 -3.11 -16.49 -11.73
C ASP A 48 -4.30 -16.52 -12.70
N LEU A 49 -4.06 -16.01 -13.91
CA LEU A 49 -5.07 -15.95 -14.98
C LEU A 49 -5.08 -17.21 -15.81
N LEU A 50 -3.88 -17.74 -16.10
CA LEU A 50 -3.69 -18.95 -16.88
C LEU A 50 -2.39 -19.62 -16.48
N GLY A 51 -2.41 -20.92 -16.29
CA GLY A 51 -1.22 -21.70 -16.06
C GLY A 51 -1.37 -23.09 -16.66
N PHE A 52 -0.37 -23.54 -17.39
CA PHE A 52 -0.30 -24.90 -17.86
C PHE A 52 1.15 -25.38 -17.96
N GLY A 53 1.31 -26.67 -17.91
CA GLY A 53 2.61 -27.30 -18.11
C GLY A 53 2.47 -28.71 -18.67
N PHE A 54 3.50 -29.15 -19.34
CA PHE A 54 3.55 -30.50 -19.90
C PHE A 54 4.96 -31.08 -19.80
N LYS A 55 5.02 -32.41 -19.71
CA LYS A 55 6.25 -33.18 -19.61
C LYS A 55 6.49 -33.98 -20.86
N ILE A 56 7.68 -33.90 -21.43
CA ILE A 56 8.13 -34.72 -22.55
C ILE A 56 9.42 -35.41 -22.13
N GLY A 57 9.31 -36.72 -21.85
CA GLY A 57 10.44 -37.50 -21.33
C GLY A 57 10.92 -36.93 -20.00
N LYS A 58 12.18 -36.46 -19.94
CA LYS A 58 12.80 -35.86 -18.79
C LYS A 58 12.68 -34.30 -18.74
N ASN A 59 11.97 -33.73 -19.70
CA ASN A 59 11.84 -32.27 -19.82
C ASN A 59 10.43 -31.84 -19.45
N TYR A 60 10.32 -30.76 -18.67
CA TYR A 60 9.06 -30.13 -18.27
C TYR A 60 9.06 -28.69 -18.74
N PHE A 61 7.98 -28.30 -19.39
CA PHE A 61 7.72 -26.94 -19.87
C PHE A 61 6.52 -26.37 -19.13
N SER A 62 6.59 -25.11 -18.73
CA SER A 62 5.47 -24.40 -18.14
C SER A 62 5.27 -23.03 -18.76
N TYR A 63 4.04 -22.59 -18.75
CA TYR A 63 3.64 -21.22 -19.05
C TYR A 63 2.69 -20.74 -17.95
N ASP A 64 2.93 -19.56 -17.44
CA ASP A 64 2.09 -18.92 -16.43
C ASP A 64 1.82 -17.47 -16.85
N LEU A 65 0.56 -17.07 -16.74
CA LEU A 65 0.08 -15.71 -16.92
C LEU A 65 -0.56 -15.26 -15.60
N SER A 66 -0.05 -14.21 -15.00
CA SER A 66 -0.58 -13.69 -13.73
C SER A 66 -0.73 -12.18 -13.76
N LEU A 67 -1.66 -11.68 -12.96
CA LEU A 67 -1.90 -10.28 -12.69
C LEU A 67 -1.46 -9.97 -11.25
N THR A 68 -0.64 -8.94 -11.08
CA THR A 68 -0.25 -8.42 -9.78
C THR A 68 -0.74 -7.00 -9.62
N LEU A 69 -1.25 -6.69 -8.43
CA LEU A 69 -1.61 -5.36 -7.97
C LEU A 69 -0.96 -5.13 -6.61
N ASP A 70 -0.12 -4.12 -6.53
CA ASP A 70 0.47 -3.60 -5.30
C ASP A 70 -0.05 -2.19 -5.06
N ALA A 71 -0.65 -1.95 -3.92
CA ALA A 71 -1.13 -0.63 -3.52
C ALA A 71 -0.64 -0.29 -2.12
N ARG A 72 -0.05 0.88 -1.97
CA ARG A 72 0.44 1.40 -0.70
C ARG A 72 -0.13 2.77 -0.44
N VAL A 73 -0.70 2.94 0.75
CA VAL A 73 -1.18 4.22 1.25
C VAL A 73 -0.36 4.58 2.49
N ASN A 74 0.24 5.76 2.48
CA ASN A 74 0.93 6.31 3.63
C ASN A 74 0.06 7.38 4.28
N PHE A 75 0.15 7.50 5.60
CA PHE A 75 -0.58 8.51 6.36
C PHE A 75 0.21 8.92 7.61
N SER A 76 0.02 10.17 8.01
CA SER A 76 0.64 10.73 9.20
C SER A 76 -0.19 10.46 10.45
N LYS A 77 0.45 10.29 11.58
CA LYS A 77 -0.17 10.26 12.91
C LYS A 77 -1.00 11.51 13.19
N GLY A 78 -0.61 12.65 12.62
CA GLY A 78 -1.28 13.94 12.79
C GLY A 78 -2.78 13.93 12.43
N ILE A 79 -3.24 13.00 11.58
CA ILE A 79 -4.67 12.81 11.31
C ILE A 79 -5.41 12.40 12.58
N PHE A 80 -4.85 11.48 13.36
CA PHE A 80 -5.43 11.02 14.62
C PHE A 80 -5.27 12.06 15.73
N ASP A 81 -4.16 12.80 15.74
CA ASP A 81 -3.96 13.92 16.64
C ASP A 81 -5.05 14.98 16.44
N LEU A 82 -5.36 15.31 15.19
CA LEU A 82 -6.44 16.25 14.86
C LEU A 82 -7.82 15.73 15.30
N ILE A 83 -8.10 14.45 15.12
CA ILE A 83 -9.39 13.84 15.51
C ILE A 83 -9.58 13.84 17.04
N LEU A 84 -8.52 13.54 17.78
CA LEU A 84 -8.59 13.36 19.24
C LEU A 84 -8.41 14.67 20.01
N GLU A 85 -7.49 15.53 19.59
CA GLU A 85 -7.12 16.75 20.31
C GLU A 85 -7.59 18.05 19.63
N GLY A 86 -8.05 17.93 18.38
CA GLY A 86 -8.51 19.08 17.59
C GLY A 86 -7.40 20.09 17.34
N SER A 87 -7.73 21.37 17.43
CA SER A 87 -6.81 22.49 17.20
C SER A 87 -5.67 22.61 18.22
N ASN A 88 -5.74 21.88 19.33
CA ASN A 88 -4.70 21.90 20.38
C ASN A 88 -3.57 20.90 20.10
N ALA A 89 -3.76 19.98 19.17
CA ALA A 89 -2.74 19.01 18.79
C ALA A 89 -1.43 19.70 18.36
N ASN A 90 -0.31 19.21 18.86
CA ASN A 90 1.03 19.71 18.53
C ASN A 90 1.19 21.25 18.62
N ASN A 91 0.59 21.87 19.62
CA ASN A 91 0.59 23.32 19.80
C ASN A 91 0.03 24.08 18.59
N GLY A 92 -0.96 23.51 17.93
CA GLY A 92 -1.63 24.08 16.76
C GLY A 92 -0.95 23.84 15.41
N ASN A 93 0.15 23.08 15.36
CA ASN A 93 0.78 22.67 14.10
C ASN A 93 0.52 21.19 13.85
N ILE A 94 -0.33 20.89 12.89
CA ILE A 94 -0.74 19.52 12.58
C ILE A 94 -0.33 19.19 11.16
N ARG A 95 0.53 18.19 11.00
CA ARG A 95 0.91 17.66 9.70
C ARG A 95 0.03 16.47 9.36
N LEU A 96 -0.81 16.62 8.33
CA LEU A 96 -1.74 15.58 7.89
C LEU A 96 -1.14 14.66 6.83
N LEU A 97 -0.33 15.22 5.92
CA LEU A 97 0.40 14.50 4.91
C LEU A 97 1.87 14.89 4.96
N ASP A 98 2.78 13.93 4.76
CA ASP A 98 4.22 14.15 4.80
C ASP A 98 4.92 13.15 3.84
N GLY A 99 5.26 13.62 2.65
CA GLY A 99 5.94 12.84 1.62
C GLY A 99 5.01 12.05 0.69
N HIS A 100 5.25 10.78 0.52
CA HIS A 100 4.48 9.94 -0.42
C HIS A 100 3.14 9.52 0.17
N LEU A 101 2.03 9.85 -0.50
CA LEU A 101 0.68 9.48 -0.06
C LEU A 101 0.25 8.12 -0.62
N LEU A 102 0.42 7.92 -1.93
CA LEU A 102 -0.15 6.78 -2.63
C LEU A 102 0.85 6.23 -3.66
N ASP A 103 1.04 4.93 -3.64
CA ASP A 103 1.74 4.17 -4.67
C ASP A 103 0.86 3.01 -5.10
N VAL A 104 0.53 2.93 -6.39
CA VAL A 104 -0.21 1.81 -6.98
C VAL A 104 0.54 1.32 -8.19
N ASN A 105 0.85 0.03 -8.21
CA ASN A 105 1.46 -0.65 -9.33
C ASN A 105 0.62 -1.84 -9.74
N SER A 106 0.32 -1.96 -11.02
CA SER A 106 -0.33 -3.13 -11.58
C SER A 106 0.38 -3.58 -12.84
N TYR A 107 0.64 -4.88 -12.94
CA TYR A 107 1.32 -5.46 -14.08
C TYR A 107 0.89 -6.90 -14.37
N ILE A 108 1.01 -7.28 -15.61
CA ILE A 108 0.85 -8.67 -16.07
C ILE A 108 2.23 -9.31 -16.18
N THR A 109 2.36 -10.50 -15.64
CA THR A 109 3.55 -11.33 -15.78
C THR A 109 3.25 -12.48 -16.74
N ASN A 110 4.03 -12.57 -17.82
CA ASN A 110 4.11 -13.73 -18.68
C ASN A 110 5.37 -14.51 -18.32
N ALA A 111 5.24 -15.77 -17.91
CA ALA A 111 6.36 -16.57 -17.47
C ALA A 111 6.45 -17.88 -18.26
N ILE A 112 7.63 -18.16 -18.81
CA ILE A 112 7.95 -19.40 -19.50
C ILE A 112 9.00 -20.13 -18.68
N GLY A 113 8.70 -21.37 -18.29
CA GLY A 113 9.59 -22.21 -17.50
C GLY A 113 10.03 -23.46 -18.27
N TYR A 114 11.25 -23.85 -18.00
CA TYR A 114 11.83 -25.12 -18.44
C TYR A 114 12.56 -25.79 -17.31
N THR A 115 12.29 -27.09 -17.11
CA THR A 115 12.99 -27.91 -16.12
C THR A 115 13.37 -29.25 -16.76
N ARG A 116 14.56 -29.74 -16.43
CA ARG A 116 15.04 -31.05 -16.87
C ARG A 116 15.43 -31.92 -15.68
N GLU A 117 14.92 -33.14 -15.66
CA GLU A 117 15.35 -34.17 -14.74
C GLU A 117 16.70 -34.74 -15.21
N ILE A 118 17.73 -34.56 -14.42
CA ILE A 118 19.08 -35.11 -14.69
C ILE A 118 19.11 -36.57 -14.23
N ASN A 119 18.62 -36.82 -13.03
CA ASN A 119 18.45 -38.15 -12.45
C ASN A 119 17.29 -38.17 -11.45
N ASP A 120 16.99 -39.30 -10.82
CA ASP A 120 15.86 -39.46 -9.90
C ASP A 120 15.91 -38.59 -8.65
N ARG A 121 17.02 -37.88 -8.40
CA ARG A 121 17.21 -37.02 -7.22
C ARG A 121 17.50 -35.56 -7.57
N LEU A 122 17.76 -35.28 -8.84
CA LEU A 122 18.18 -33.93 -9.26
C LEU A 122 17.43 -33.50 -10.50
N SER A 123 16.78 -32.35 -10.40
CA SER A 123 16.21 -31.60 -11.52
C SER A 123 16.78 -30.20 -11.56
N ILE A 124 17.07 -29.69 -12.75
CA ILE A 124 17.57 -28.34 -12.98
C ILE A 124 16.60 -27.62 -13.90
N GLY A 125 16.22 -26.39 -13.56
CA GLY A 125 15.32 -25.59 -14.36
C GLY A 125 15.54 -24.09 -14.22
N GLY A 126 14.90 -23.35 -15.11
CA GLY A 126 14.86 -21.91 -15.12
C GLY A 126 13.53 -21.39 -15.61
N LYS A 127 13.18 -20.17 -15.22
CA LYS A 127 11.97 -19.46 -15.64
C LYS A 127 12.34 -18.05 -16.08
N ILE A 128 11.83 -17.66 -17.25
CA ILE A 128 11.96 -16.30 -17.77
C ILE A 128 10.61 -15.62 -17.55
N LYS A 129 10.63 -14.41 -16.98
CA LYS A 129 9.44 -13.60 -16.74
C LYS A 129 9.53 -12.31 -17.55
N LEU A 130 8.45 -12.00 -18.28
CA LEU A 130 8.24 -10.72 -18.95
C LEU A 130 7.13 -9.98 -18.22
N LEU A 131 7.43 -8.81 -17.72
CA LEU A 131 6.49 -7.96 -16.99
C LEU A 131 5.99 -6.86 -17.92
N SER A 132 4.67 -6.71 -17.98
CA SER A 132 4.02 -5.63 -18.73
C SER A 132 3.20 -4.79 -17.78
N GLY A 133 3.61 -3.54 -17.55
CA GLY A 133 2.89 -2.58 -16.70
C GLY A 133 1.51 -2.28 -17.28
N ILE A 134 0.50 -2.21 -16.41
CA ILE A 134 -0.87 -1.80 -16.74
C ILE A 134 -1.12 -0.39 -16.22
N VAL A 135 -0.86 -0.19 -14.93
CA VAL A 135 -1.09 1.07 -14.22
C VAL A 135 0.07 1.31 -13.26
N ASN A 136 0.54 2.53 -13.24
CA ASN A 136 1.41 3.04 -12.18
C ASN A 136 0.86 4.39 -11.74
N ILE A 137 0.58 4.53 -10.45
CA ILE A 137 0.21 5.79 -9.80
C ILE A 137 1.21 6.00 -8.68
N HIS A 138 1.89 7.13 -8.69
CA HIS A 138 2.89 7.46 -7.71
C HIS A 138 2.71 8.90 -7.24
N THR A 139 2.65 9.10 -5.93
CA THR A 139 2.71 10.44 -5.36
C THR A 139 4.17 10.84 -5.25
N ASN A 140 4.59 11.84 -6.01
CA ASN A 140 5.94 12.38 -5.93
C ASN A 140 6.10 13.21 -4.65
N GLU A 141 5.13 14.06 -4.37
CA GLU A 141 5.08 14.88 -3.17
C GLU A 141 3.64 15.05 -2.67
N ALA A 142 3.43 14.90 -1.36
CA ALA A 142 2.17 15.17 -0.69
C ALA A 142 2.46 15.76 0.69
N ASN A 143 2.29 17.06 0.81
CA ASN A 143 2.46 17.77 2.07
C ASN A 143 1.15 18.51 2.36
N LEU A 144 0.63 18.34 3.56
CA LEU A 144 -0.51 19.11 4.06
C LEU A 144 -0.34 19.40 5.53
N GLU A 145 -0.20 20.67 5.84
CA GLU A 145 -0.02 21.18 7.19
C GLU A 145 -1.14 22.15 7.55
N LEU A 146 -1.74 21.95 8.71
CA LEU A 146 -2.70 22.86 9.32
C LEU A 146 -2.04 23.59 10.48
N ASN A 147 -2.25 24.91 10.53
CA ASN A 147 -1.72 25.76 11.57
C ASN A 147 -2.85 26.56 12.22
N PHE A 148 -3.05 26.32 13.52
CA PHE A 148 -4.07 26.97 14.36
C PHE A 148 -3.37 27.98 15.27
N LYS A 149 -2.92 29.11 14.71
CA LYS A 149 -2.16 30.14 15.48
C LYS A 149 -2.98 30.92 16.49
N ASP A 150 -4.27 31.11 16.21
CA ASP A 150 -5.22 31.81 17.07
C ASP A 150 -6.58 31.12 16.96
N SER A 151 -7.41 31.27 17.99
CA SER A 151 -8.77 30.67 18.03
C SER A 151 -9.67 31.05 16.86
N GLU A 152 -9.27 32.03 16.04
CA GLU A 152 -10.06 32.56 14.94
C GLU A 152 -9.41 32.36 13.55
N LYS A 153 -8.16 31.88 13.47
CA LYS A 153 -7.45 31.78 12.19
C LYS A 153 -6.83 30.41 12.00
N ILE A 154 -7.30 29.73 10.97
CA ILE A 154 -6.72 28.49 10.48
C ILE A 154 -5.99 28.80 9.18
N SER A 155 -4.70 28.48 9.11
CA SER A 155 -3.96 28.48 7.86
C SER A 155 -3.69 27.03 7.44
N ALA A 156 -3.96 26.73 6.17
CA ALA A 156 -3.62 25.47 5.55
C ALA A 156 -2.57 25.74 4.49
N HIS A 157 -1.52 24.94 4.49
CA HIS A 157 -0.51 24.89 3.43
C HIS A 157 -0.42 23.49 2.91
N GLY A 158 -0.52 23.31 1.61
CA GLY A 158 -0.48 21.99 1.01
C GLY A 158 0.13 22.00 -0.38
N GLU A 159 0.79 20.88 -0.71
CA GLU A 159 1.30 20.57 -2.02
C GLU A 159 1.01 19.10 -2.32
N LEU A 160 0.51 18.83 -3.52
CA LEU A 160 0.21 17.48 -3.97
C LEU A 160 0.62 17.33 -5.43
N ASP A 161 1.58 16.46 -5.67
CA ASP A 161 2.05 16.07 -7.00
C ASP A 161 1.88 14.57 -7.21
N ILE A 162 1.01 14.20 -8.16
CA ILE A 162 0.70 12.80 -8.49
C ILE A 162 1.07 12.53 -9.94
N LEU A 163 1.91 11.54 -10.14
CA LEU A 163 2.29 11.02 -11.44
C LEU A 163 1.50 9.75 -11.74
N THR A 164 0.98 9.64 -12.95
CA THR A 164 0.27 8.44 -13.40
C THR A 164 0.81 8.00 -14.75
N ALA A 165 1.07 6.70 -14.88
CA ALA A 165 1.38 6.07 -16.15
C ALA A 165 0.46 4.86 -16.35
N ASN A 166 -0.09 4.72 -17.56
CA ASN A 166 -0.92 3.58 -17.94
C ASN A 166 -0.75 3.26 -19.45
N ILE A 167 -1.38 2.19 -19.92
CA ILE A 167 -1.33 1.78 -21.33
C ILE A 167 -1.94 2.87 -22.26
N ILE A 168 -2.75 3.78 -21.72
CA ILE A 168 -3.51 4.79 -22.51
C ILE A 168 -2.77 6.12 -22.57
N GLY A 169 -1.81 6.38 -21.67
CA GLY A 169 -0.99 7.61 -21.62
C GLY A 169 -0.61 8.03 -20.21
N ASP A 170 0.29 9.00 -20.12
CA ASP A 170 0.77 9.57 -18.87
C ASP A 170 -0.09 10.77 -18.48
N LEU A 171 -0.48 10.86 -17.22
CA LEU A 171 -1.17 12.00 -16.65
C LEU A 171 -0.41 12.49 -15.41
N SER A 172 -0.09 13.76 -15.37
CA SER A 172 0.44 14.43 -14.17
C SER A 172 -0.59 15.43 -13.64
N ILE A 173 -0.83 15.39 -12.33
CA ILE A 173 -1.70 16.35 -11.64
C ILE A 173 -0.86 17.03 -10.56
N THR A 174 -0.67 18.35 -10.69
CA THR A 174 -0.01 19.17 -9.68
C THR A 174 -1.00 20.22 -9.21
N SER A 175 -1.26 20.29 -7.90
CA SER A 175 -2.07 21.36 -7.31
C SER A 175 -1.36 21.96 -6.10
N LEU A 176 -1.33 23.30 -6.06
CA LEU A 176 -0.81 24.11 -4.94
C LEU A 176 -2.02 24.78 -4.25
N PHE A 177 -2.13 24.60 -2.95
CA PHE A 177 -3.17 25.21 -2.11
C PHE A 177 -2.55 26.14 -1.07
#